data_8fae09e60b7ac77bf4cd75c11dbec861
#
_entry.id   8fae09e60b7ac77bf4cd75c11dbec861
#
_cell.length_a   1.000
_cell.length_b   1.000
_cell.length_c   1.000
_cell.angle_alpha   90.00
_cell.angle_beta   90.00
_cell.angle_gamma   90.00
#
_symmetry.space_group_name_H-M   'P 1'
#
loop_
_entity.id
_entity.type
_entity.pdbx_description
1 polymer ?
#
loop_
_entity_poly.entity_id
_entity_poly.type
_entity_poly.pdbx_seq_one_letter_code
_entity_poly.pdbx_strand_id
1 'polypeptide(L)'
;MNTLDGVTDNDILARTKSMLGVGGNFHDDTLMILINEVKSYLISAGCTESAVNGEVSVGCVIRGVADLWNIGSGAVNLSPYFKERAAQLALSYPRGED
;
A
#
# COMPACT_ATOMS: atom_id res chain seq x y z
N MET A 1 -18.97 4.36 6.15
CA MET A 1 -17.82 3.51 6.50
C MET A 1 -16.72 4.37 7.10
N ASN A 2 -16.12 3.89 8.17
CA ASN A 2 -15.04 4.58 8.86
C ASN A 2 -13.73 4.41 8.09
N THR A 3 -12.87 5.42 8.08
CA THR A 3 -11.59 5.34 7.40
C THR A 3 -10.64 4.31 8.01
N LEU A 4 -10.91 3.87 9.24
CA LEU A 4 -10.12 2.83 9.90
C LEU A 4 -10.76 1.45 9.87
N ASP A 5 -11.90 1.31 9.19
CA ASP A 5 -12.48 -0.01 8.98
C ASP A 5 -11.52 -0.86 8.15
N GLY A 6 -11.44 -2.13 8.47
CA GLY A 6 -10.54 -3.03 7.76
C GLY A 6 -10.87 -3.15 6.28
N VAL A 7 -9.85 -3.22 5.47
CA VAL A 7 -9.96 -3.44 4.03
C VAL A 7 -9.22 -4.75 3.74
N THR A 8 -9.87 -5.68 3.09
CA THR A 8 -9.24 -6.98 2.84
C THR A 8 -8.15 -6.85 1.78
N ASP A 9 -7.19 -7.77 1.81
CA ASP A 9 -6.14 -7.82 0.80
C ASP A 9 -6.73 -8.06 -0.59
N ASN A 10 -7.84 -8.81 -0.68
CA ASN A 10 -8.50 -9.03 -1.95
C ASN A 10 -9.08 -7.74 -2.52
N ASP A 11 -9.61 -6.86 -1.67
CA ASP A 11 -10.09 -5.55 -2.11
C ASP A 11 -8.94 -4.70 -2.65
N ILE A 12 -7.81 -4.70 -1.94
CA ILE A 12 -6.63 -3.96 -2.37
C ILE A 12 -6.11 -4.51 -3.68
N LEU A 13 -6.08 -5.84 -3.81
CA LEU A 13 -5.64 -6.50 -5.04
C LEU A 13 -6.51 -6.06 -6.22
N ALA A 14 -7.84 -6.08 -6.05
CA ALA A 14 -8.75 -5.69 -7.12
C ALA A 14 -8.54 -4.24 -7.54
N ARG A 15 -8.40 -3.34 -6.58
CA ARG A 15 -8.17 -1.92 -6.86
C ARG A 15 -6.82 -1.68 -7.54
N THR A 16 -5.80 -2.42 -7.09
CA THR A 16 -4.46 -2.33 -7.67
C THR A 16 -4.48 -2.78 -9.12
N LYS A 17 -5.15 -3.90 -9.40
CA LYS A 17 -5.26 -4.41 -10.78
C LYS A 17 -5.97 -3.40 -11.69
N SER A 18 -7.02 -2.76 -11.17
CA SER A 18 -7.69 -1.70 -11.93
C SER A 18 -6.76 -0.54 -12.24
N MET A 19 -5.99 -0.13 -11.25
CA MET A 19 -5.05 1.00 -11.42
C MET A 19 -3.95 0.67 -12.42
N LEU A 20 -3.44 -0.55 -12.40
CA LEU A 20 -2.34 -0.97 -13.27
C LEU A 20 -2.81 -1.41 -14.66
N GLY A 21 -4.12 -1.58 -14.86
CA GLY A 21 -4.63 -2.09 -16.11
C GLY A 21 -4.35 -3.56 -16.33
N VAL A 22 -4.24 -4.32 -15.25
CA VAL A 22 -3.92 -5.76 -15.29
C VAL A 22 -5.21 -6.56 -15.14
N GLY A 23 -5.47 -7.45 -16.09
CA GLY A 23 -6.63 -8.33 -16.02
C GLY A 23 -6.24 -9.76 -15.67
N GLY A 24 -7.26 -10.59 -15.44
CA GLY A 24 -7.04 -12.00 -15.12
C GLY A 24 -6.38 -12.19 -13.76
N ASN A 25 -5.86 -13.39 -13.52
CA ASN A 25 -5.25 -13.73 -12.24
C ASN A 25 -3.78 -14.16 -12.35
N PHE A 26 -3.18 -13.94 -13.50
CA PHE A 26 -1.80 -14.37 -13.75
C PHE A 26 -0.80 -13.71 -12.78
N HIS A 27 -1.04 -12.46 -12.44
CA HIS A 27 -0.12 -11.69 -11.60
C HIS A 27 -0.58 -11.56 -10.14
N ASP A 28 -1.63 -12.26 -9.75
CA ASP A 28 -2.22 -12.08 -8.42
C ASP A 28 -1.22 -12.37 -7.30
N ASP A 29 -0.48 -13.48 -7.41
CA ASP A 29 0.48 -13.84 -6.36
C ASP A 29 1.60 -12.80 -6.25
N THR A 30 2.11 -12.33 -7.37
CA THR A 30 3.15 -11.29 -7.38
C THR A 30 2.62 -10.01 -6.75
N LEU A 31 1.41 -9.59 -7.12
CA LEU A 31 0.82 -8.39 -6.59
C LEU A 31 0.56 -8.50 -5.09
N MET A 32 0.14 -9.67 -4.61
CA MET A 32 -0.05 -9.87 -3.17
C MET A 32 1.26 -9.73 -2.40
N ILE A 33 2.34 -10.24 -2.96
CA ILE A 33 3.67 -10.07 -2.35
C ILE A 33 4.03 -8.59 -2.26
N LEU A 34 3.79 -7.84 -3.32
CA LEU A 34 4.08 -6.41 -3.33
C LEU A 34 3.21 -5.64 -2.34
N ILE A 35 1.93 -6.00 -2.24
CA ILE A 35 1.01 -5.38 -1.27
C ILE A 35 1.55 -5.59 0.15
N ASN A 36 1.95 -6.80 0.48
CA ASN A 36 2.47 -7.10 1.81
C ASN A 36 3.77 -6.36 2.07
N GLU A 37 4.61 -6.22 1.07
CA GLU A 37 5.87 -5.49 1.20
C GLU A 37 5.64 -4.02 1.49
N VAL A 38 4.69 -3.39 0.77
CA VAL A 38 4.35 -1.99 1.00
C VAL A 38 3.76 -1.79 2.39
N LYS A 39 2.87 -2.69 2.82
CA LYS A 39 2.30 -2.62 4.17
C LYS A 39 3.39 -2.73 5.24
N SER A 40 4.35 -3.63 5.04
CA SER A 40 5.48 -3.77 5.97
C SER A 40 6.31 -2.50 6.03
N TYR A 41 6.51 -1.84 4.90
CA TYR A 41 7.20 -0.57 4.87
C TYR A 41 6.47 0.47 5.70
N LEU A 42 5.15 0.55 5.57
CA LEU A 42 4.34 1.52 6.32
C LEU A 42 4.43 1.26 7.83
N ILE A 43 4.40 0.01 8.25
CA ILE A 43 4.57 -0.35 9.65
C ILE A 43 5.95 0.10 10.14
N SER A 44 6.99 -0.17 9.37
CA SER A 44 8.36 0.26 9.70
C SER A 44 8.49 1.77 9.80
N ALA A 45 7.70 2.49 9.00
CA ALA A 45 7.72 3.94 8.99
C ALA A 45 6.96 4.55 10.18
N GLY A 46 6.26 3.74 10.97
CA GLY A 46 5.58 4.20 12.17
C GLY A 46 4.07 4.16 12.13
N CYS A 47 3.47 3.65 11.06
CA CYS A 47 2.01 3.56 10.98
C CYS A 47 1.49 2.44 11.88
N THR A 48 0.28 2.61 12.41
CA THR A 48 -0.37 1.54 13.17
C THR A 48 -0.87 0.46 12.23
N GLU A 49 -1.06 -0.74 12.75
CA GLU A 49 -1.67 -1.82 11.95
C GLU A 49 -3.07 -1.44 11.52
N SER A 50 -3.85 -0.80 12.39
CA SER A 50 -5.19 -0.36 12.04
C SER A 50 -5.19 0.59 10.85
N ALA A 51 -4.26 1.54 10.82
CA ALA A 51 -4.15 2.48 9.70
C ALA A 51 -3.73 1.77 8.43
N VAL A 52 -2.75 0.87 8.51
CA VAL A 52 -2.21 0.17 7.34
C VAL A 52 -3.25 -0.75 6.72
N ASN A 53 -4.11 -1.35 7.54
CA ASN A 53 -5.16 -2.25 7.07
C ASN A 53 -6.50 -1.55 6.87
N GLY A 54 -6.56 -0.24 7.04
CA GLY A 54 -7.77 0.54 6.91
C GLY A 54 -7.87 1.29 5.60
N GLU A 55 -9.05 1.84 5.34
CA GLU A 55 -9.33 2.58 4.11
C GLU A 55 -8.41 3.80 3.96
N VAL A 56 -7.95 4.36 5.07
CA VAL A 56 -7.14 5.58 5.05
C VAL A 56 -5.81 5.38 4.30
N SER A 57 -5.26 4.17 4.28
CA SER A 57 -3.97 3.90 3.66
C SER A 57 -4.08 3.25 2.28
N VAL A 58 -5.28 2.91 1.81
CA VAL A 58 -5.44 2.15 0.57
C VAL A 58 -4.77 2.84 -0.61
N GLY A 59 -4.97 4.14 -0.77
CA GLY A 59 -4.36 4.88 -1.87
C GLY A 59 -2.84 4.84 -1.81
N CYS A 60 -2.28 4.96 -0.62
CA CYS A 60 -0.84 4.91 -0.42
C CYS A 60 -0.28 3.53 -0.75
N VAL A 61 -0.97 2.47 -0.30
CA VAL A 61 -0.55 1.10 -0.59
C VAL A 61 -0.54 0.85 -2.10
N ILE A 62 -1.63 1.24 -2.78
CA ILE A 62 -1.73 1.04 -4.23
C ILE A 62 -0.60 1.80 -4.96
N ARG A 63 -0.31 3.02 -4.52
CA ARG A 63 0.77 3.80 -5.13
C ARG A 63 2.13 3.13 -4.93
N GLY A 64 2.37 2.61 -3.73
CA GLY A 64 3.62 1.90 -3.45
C GLY A 64 3.76 0.64 -4.30
N VAL A 65 2.66 -0.10 -4.47
CA VAL A 65 2.68 -1.30 -5.31
C VAL A 65 2.96 -0.91 -6.76
N ALA A 66 2.34 0.16 -7.25
CA ALA A 66 2.60 0.61 -8.63
C ALA A 66 4.06 0.98 -8.84
N ASP A 67 4.68 1.65 -7.85
CA ASP A 67 6.09 1.99 -7.93
C ASP A 67 6.97 0.74 -8.00
N LEU A 68 6.69 -0.27 -7.17
CA LEU A 68 7.45 -1.51 -7.18
C LEU A 68 7.18 -2.33 -8.44
N TRP A 69 5.96 -2.29 -8.94
CA TRP A 69 5.60 -2.97 -10.18
C TRP A 69 6.43 -2.48 -11.36
N ASN A 70 6.79 -1.20 -11.33
CA ASN A 70 7.53 -0.57 -12.42
C ASN A 70 9.05 -0.70 -12.29
N ILE A 71 9.54 -1.43 -11.31
CA ILE A 71 11.00 -1.63 -11.13
C ILE A 71 11.63 -2.18 -12.40
N GLY A 72 10.94 -3.06 -13.11
CA GLY A 72 11.44 -3.63 -14.35
C GLY A 72 11.75 -2.60 -15.43
N SER A 73 11.21 -1.39 -15.32
CA SER A 73 11.47 -0.31 -16.28
C SER A 73 12.60 0.62 -15.83
N GLY A 74 13.35 0.22 -14.78
CA GLY A 74 14.49 0.99 -14.30
C GLY A 74 14.30 1.72 -12.99
N ALA A 75 13.08 1.77 -12.48
CA ALA A 75 12.83 2.36 -11.16
C ALA A 75 13.42 1.43 -10.10
N VAL A 76 14.14 1.98 -9.14
CA VAL A 76 14.82 1.17 -8.12
C VAL A 76 14.32 1.42 -6.71
N ASN A 77 13.47 2.44 -6.52
CA ASN A 77 12.99 2.83 -5.20
C ASN A 77 11.54 3.24 -5.25
N LEU A 78 10.91 3.23 -4.08
CA LEU A 78 9.59 3.83 -3.93
C LEU A 78 9.69 5.33 -4.23
N SER A 79 8.66 5.87 -4.85
CA SER A 79 8.69 7.26 -5.29
C SER A 79 8.72 8.23 -4.12
N PRO A 80 9.23 9.46 -4.32
CA PRO A 80 9.13 10.50 -3.30
C PRO A 80 7.69 10.76 -2.86
N TYR A 81 6.75 10.70 -3.80
CA TYR A 81 5.33 10.87 -3.49
C TYR A 81 4.87 9.82 -2.48
N PHE A 82 5.20 8.55 -2.71
CA PHE A 82 4.83 7.49 -1.78
C PHE A 82 5.45 7.73 -0.41
N LYS A 83 6.74 8.07 -0.37
CA LYS A 83 7.45 8.29 0.90
C LYS A 83 6.85 9.43 1.69
N GLU A 84 6.44 10.50 1.00
CA GLU A 84 5.79 11.63 1.65
C GLU A 84 4.44 11.23 2.23
N ARG A 85 3.64 10.47 1.48
CA ARG A 85 2.36 9.99 1.98
C ARG A 85 2.53 9.04 3.16
N ALA A 86 3.54 8.18 3.11
CA ALA A 86 3.83 7.27 4.23
C ALA A 86 4.18 8.07 5.49
N ALA A 87 4.98 9.12 5.36
CA ALA A 87 5.32 9.96 6.49
C ALA A 87 4.10 10.67 7.06
N GLN A 88 3.21 11.16 6.19
CA GLN A 88 1.97 11.80 6.64
C GLN A 88 1.08 10.82 7.40
N LEU A 89 0.96 9.59 6.91
CA LEU A 89 0.18 8.56 7.59
C LEU A 89 0.77 8.22 8.95
N ALA A 90 2.09 8.14 9.04
CA ALA A 90 2.76 7.85 10.31
C ALA A 90 2.53 8.97 11.32
N LEU A 91 2.51 10.21 10.87
CA LEU A 91 2.25 11.36 11.75
C LEU A 91 0.79 11.44 12.18
N SER A 92 -0.13 11.07 11.28
CA SER A 92 -1.57 11.14 11.56
C SER A 92 -2.06 9.95 12.39
N TYR A 93 -1.43 8.78 12.24
CA TYR A 93 -1.84 7.55 12.91
C TYR A 93 -0.61 6.86 13.49
N PRO A 94 0.08 7.51 14.47
CA PRO A 94 1.35 6.99 14.97
C PRO A 94 1.17 5.74 15.81
N ARG A 95 2.10 4.79 15.62
CA ARG A 95 2.15 3.59 16.42
C ARG A 95 2.56 3.98 17.86
N GLY A 96 1.90 3.39 18.84
CA GLY A 96 2.21 3.68 20.23
C GLY A 96 1.34 4.75 20.84
N GLU A 97 0.44 5.34 20.08
CA GLU A 97 -0.51 6.33 20.56
C GLU A 97 -1.79 5.72 21.14
N ASP A 98 -1.88 4.44 21.16
CA ASP A 98 -3.08 3.69 21.53
C ASP A 98 -3.42 3.75 23.01
#